data_ed6f55f4e4debb032613edf97b2a5db7
#
_entry.id   ed6f55f4e4debb032613edf97b2a5db7
#
_cell.length_a   1.000
_cell.length_b   1.000
_cell.length_c   1.000
_cell.angle_alpha   90.00
_cell.angle_beta   90.00
_cell.angle_gamma   90.00
#
_symmetry.space_group_name_H-M   'P 1'
#
loop_
_entity.id
_entity.type
_entity.pdbx_description
1 polymer ?
#
loop_
_entity_poly.entity_id
_entity_poly.type
_entity_poly.pdbx_seq_one_letter_code
_entity_poly.pdbx_strand_id
1 'polypeptide(L)'
;LPAFTKELTHITDDMLSFSPPASSVLPAFIEFIGSAILIAHNAPFDLLFINKELERSGMPTMSNKAIDTLNLSRWAYPSAKHHSLQYLANAMGIDAENAHRASDDAKTCRKIFLRCLKDTESVQKK
;
A
#
# COMPACT_ATOMS: atom_id res chain seq x y z
N LEU A 1 8.19 4.45 19.76
CA LEU A 1 7.20 3.54 19.19
C LEU A 1 6.68 2.55 20.22
N PRO A 2 5.38 2.21 20.16
CA PRO A 2 4.85 1.12 21.00
C PRO A 2 5.57 -0.20 20.70
N ALA A 3 5.74 -1.03 21.73
CA ALA A 3 6.44 -2.32 21.60
C ALA A 3 5.81 -3.21 20.52
N PHE A 4 4.48 -3.25 20.46
CA PHE A 4 3.76 -4.02 19.43
C PHE A 4 4.14 -3.59 18.01
N THR A 5 4.24 -2.29 17.76
CA THR A 5 4.62 -1.75 16.46
C THR A 5 6.05 -2.15 16.09
N LYS A 6 6.97 -2.11 17.05
CA LYS A 6 8.36 -2.52 16.83
C LYS A 6 8.46 -4.00 16.46
N GLU A 7 7.72 -4.86 17.16
CA GLU A 7 7.70 -6.29 16.87
C GLU A 7 7.10 -6.59 15.50
N LEU A 8 6.01 -5.90 15.14
CA LEU A 8 5.30 -6.13 13.89
C LEU A 8 6.11 -5.67 12.68
N THR A 9 6.72 -4.49 12.75
CA THR A 9 7.40 -3.86 11.60
C THR A 9 8.90 -4.07 11.58
N HIS A 10 9.49 -4.46 12.71
CA HIS A 10 10.95 -4.51 12.90
C HIS A 10 11.62 -3.13 12.73
N ILE A 11 10.84 -2.06 12.92
CA ILE A 11 11.34 -0.68 12.91
C ILE A 11 11.61 -0.26 14.35
N THR A 12 12.80 0.26 14.61
CA THR A 12 13.24 0.70 15.94
C THR A 12 13.16 2.21 16.07
N ASP A 13 13.18 2.71 17.32
CA ASP A 13 13.23 4.15 17.58
C ASP A 13 14.51 4.77 17.00
N ASP A 14 15.65 4.05 17.08
CA ASP A 14 16.91 4.51 16.49
C ASP A 14 16.79 4.71 14.98
N MET A 15 16.13 3.80 14.28
CA MET A 15 15.88 3.93 12.85
C MET A 15 15.05 5.17 12.56
N LEU A 16 14.02 5.45 13.37
CA LEU A 16 13.18 6.63 13.19
C LEU A 16 13.90 7.92 13.51
N SER A 17 14.84 7.91 14.46
CA SER A 17 15.57 9.13 14.85
C SER A 17 16.42 9.71 13.70
N PHE A 18 16.81 8.87 12.73
CA PHE A 18 17.55 9.27 11.54
C PHE A 18 16.66 9.50 10.33
N SER A 19 15.35 9.24 10.46
CA SER A 19 14.43 9.45 9.35
C SER A 19 13.97 10.90 9.27
N PRO A 20 13.84 11.48 8.06
CA PRO A 20 13.32 12.83 7.93
C PRO A 20 11.84 12.89 8.32
N PRO A 21 11.35 14.03 8.82
CA PRO A 21 9.95 14.21 9.11
C PRO A 21 9.11 14.21 7.82
N ALA A 22 7.81 13.89 7.95
CA ALA A 22 6.90 13.84 6.81
C ALA A 22 6.90 15.14 6.02
N SER A 23 6.92 16.30 6.71
CA SER A 23 6.91 17.62 6.08
C SER A 23 8.08 17.85 5.13
N SER A 24 9.23 17.21 5.36
CA SER A 24 10.40 17.36 4.49
C SER A 24 10.38 16.36 3.31
N VAL A 25 9.66 15.24 3.44
CA VAL A 25 9.60 14.19 2.42
C VAL A 25 8.43 14.40 1.45
N LEU A 26 7.31 14.95 1.94
CA LEU A 26 6.09 15.10 1.15
C LEU A 26 6.27 15.87 -0.16
N PRO A 27 7.01 17.00 -0.22
CA PRO A 27 7.18 17.69 -1.50
C PRO A 27 7.83 16.80 -2.57
N ALA A 28 8.86 16.04 -2.20
CA ALA A 28 9.53 15.11 -3.11
C ALA A 28 8.60 13.96 -3.52
N PHE A 29 7.78 13.48 -2.58
CA PHE A 29 6.80 12.42 -2.85
C PHE A 29 5.75 12.89 -3.85
N ILE A 30 5.19 14.09 -3.66
CA ILE A 30 4.19 14.65 -4.57
C ILE A 30 4.77 14.86 -5.96
N GLU A 31 5.99 15.34 -6.05
CA GLU A 31 6.68 15.49 -7.34
C GLU A 31 6.88 14.13 -8.02
N PHE A 32 7.30 13.13 -7.25
CA PHE A 32 7.53 11.77 -7.75
C PHE A 32 6.27 11.15 -8.34
N ILE A 33 5.13 11.22 -7.62
CA ILE A 33 3.90 10.60 -8.10
C ILE A 33 3.25 11.37 -9.25
N GLY A 34 3.46 12.69 -9.35
CA GLY A 34 2.87 13.51 -10.39
C GLY A 34 1.36 13.27 -10.52
N SER A 35 0.91 12.96 -11.74
CA SER A 35 -0.49 12.62 -12.02
C SER A 35 -0.75 11.12 -12.15
N ALA A 36 0.17 10.28 -11.68
CA ALA A 36 0.05 8.84 -11.80
C ALA A 36 -1.16 8.29 -11.06
N ILE A 37 -1.69 7.18 -11.56
CA ILE A 37 -2.71 6.41 -10.83
C ILE A 37 -2.00 5.65 -9.72
N LEU A 38 -2.50 5.82 -8.49
CA LEU A 38 -1.92 5.19 -7.31
C LEU A 38 -2.57 3.83 -7.08
N ILE A 39 -1.78 2.88 -6.58
CA ILE A 39 -2.28 1.54 -6.27
C ILE A 39 -1.93 1.26 -4.82
N ALA A 40 -2.93 0.86 -4.04
CA ALA A 40 -2.73 0.52 -2.64
C ALA A 40 -3.72 -0.54 -2.19
N HIS A 41 -3.35 -1.29 -1.17
CA HIS A 41 -4.25 -2.26 -0.54
C HIS A 41 -5.01 -1.57 0.58
N ASN A 42 -6.31 -1.38 0.42
CA ASN A 42 -7.15 -0.52 1.24
C ASN A 42 -6.80 0.97 1.02
N ALA A 43 -6.82 1.38 -0.24
CA ALA A 43 -6.37 2.70 -0.68
C ALA A 43 -7.00 3.89 0.07
N PRO A 44 -8.31 3.90 0.42
CA PRO A 44 -8.87 5.01 1.19
C PRO A 44 -8.13 5.32 2.48
N PHE A 45 -7.60 4.30 3.14
CA PHE A 45 -6.84 4.46 4.38
C PHE A 45 -5.52 5.22 4.13
N ASP A 46 -4.76 4.80 3.11
CA ASP A 46 -3.49 5.45 2.76
C ASP A 46 -3.70 6.89 2.29
N LEU A 47 -4.71 7.11 1.47
CA LEU A 47 -5.04 8.46 0.97
C LEU A 47 -5.43 9.40 2.10
N LEU A 48 -6.20 8.89 3.06
CA LEU A 48 -6.61 9.68 4.24
C LEU A 48 -5.38 10.14 5.02
N PHE A 49 -4.45 9.24 5.32
CA PHE A 49 -3.24 9.56 6.08
C PHE A 49 -2.35 10.55 5.34
N ILE A 50 -2.09 10.30 4.05
CA ILE A 50 -1.23 11.18 3.26
C ILE A 50 -1.86 12.57 3.15
N ASN A 51 -3.17 12.66 2.89
CA ASN A 51 -3.84 13.94 2.77
C ASN A 51 -3.86 14.72 4.08
N LYS A 52 -3.98 14.02 5.22
CA LYS A 52 -3.88 14.68 6.53
C LYS A 52 -2.50 15.27 6.76
N GLU A 53 -1.44 14.55 6.38
CA GLU A 53 -0.08 15.06 6.51
C GLU A 53 0.19 16.23 5.56
N LEU A 54 -0.38 16.19 4.35
CA LEU A 54 -0.30 17.31 3.41
C LEU A 54 -0.96 18.55 3.99
N GLU A 55 -2.17 18.41 4.57
CA GLU A 55 -2.89 19.52 5.21
C GLU A 55 -2.07 20.11 6.36
N ARG A 56 -1.47 19.27 7.21
CA ARG A 56 -0.63 19.72 8.31
C ARG A 56 0.59 20.49 7.83
N SER A 57 1.08 20.16 6.65
CA SER A 57 2.25 20.81 6.05
C SER A 57 1.88 22.03 5.20
N GLY A 58 0.59 22.39 5.16
CA GLY A 58 0.12 23.53 4.37
C GLY A 58 0.13 23.27 2.87
N MET A 59 0.12 22.01 2.45
CA MET A 59 0.13 21.61 1.05
C MET A 59 -1.26 21.18 0.59
N PRO A 60 -1.58 21.36 -0.71
CA PRO A 60 -2.84 20.87 -1.25
C PRO A 60 -2.93 19.35 -1.14
N THR A 61 -4.15 18.82 -0.94
CA THR A 61 -4.38 17.37 -0.95
C THR A 61 -4.25 16.81 -2.36
N MET A 62 -4.01 15.50 -2.43
CA MET A 62 -3.86 14.82 -3.72
C MET A 62 -5.21 14.68 -4.44
N SER A 63 -5.17 14.82 -5.77
CA SER A 63 -6.29 14.56 -6.65
C SER A 63 -6.09 13.31 -7.52
N ASN A 64 -5.02 12.57 -7.29
CA ASN A 64 -4.69 11.37 -8.05
C ASN A 64 -5.81 10.32 -7.94
N LYS A 65 -6.09 9.67 -9.04
CA LYS A 65 -6.96 8.48 -9.03
C LYS A 65 -6.22 7.33 -8.35
N ALA A 66 -6.96 6.46 -7.69
CA ALA A 66 -6.38 5.32 -7.00
C ALA A 66 -7.14 4.04 -7.32
N ILE A 67 -6.39 2.95 -7.41
CA ILE A 67 -6.93 1.60 -7.51
C ILE A 67 -6.71 0.94 -6.15
N ASP A 68 -7.79 0.39 -5.59
CA ASP A 68 -7.76 -0.31 -4.31
C ASP A 68 -7.68 -1.82 -4.57
N THR A 69 -6.52 -2.42 -4.30
CA THR A 69 -6.33 -3.86 -4.50
C THR A 69 -7.16 -4.70 -3.55
N LEU A 70 -7.60 -4.16 -2.42
CA LEU A 70 -8.53 -4.85 -1.53
C LEU A 70 -9.86 -5.10 -2.26
N ASN A 71 -10.44 -4.05 -2.85
CA ASN A 71 -11.68 -4.17 -3.61
C ASN A 71 -11.48 -5.02 -4.86
N LEU A 72 -10.37 -4.84 -5.56
CA LEU A 72 -10.04 -5.62 -6.75
C LEU A 72 -9.95 -7.10 -6.42
N SER A 73 -9.32 -7.46 -5.30
CA SER A 73 -9.19 -8.87 -4.88
C SER A 73 -10.54 -9.47 -4.50
N ARG A 74 -11.43 -8.68 -3.89
CA ARG A 74 -12.78 -9.15 -3.57
C ARG A 74 -13.57 -9.48 -4.83
N TRP A 75 -13.37 -8.71 -5.88
CA TRP A 75 -14.01 -8.95 -7.17
C TRP A 75 -13.35 -10.13 -7.90
N ALA A 76 -12.03 -10.21 -7.91
CA ALA A 76 -11.29 -11.28 -8.60
C ALA A 76 -11.42 -12.64 -7.90
N TYR A 77 -11.46 -12.64 -6.57
CA TYR A 77 -11.47 -13.86 -5.76
C TYR A 77 -12.60 -13.81 -4.71
N PRO A 78 -13.87 -13.82 -5.16
CA PRO A 78 -15.00 -13.68 -4.23
C PRO A 78 -15.11 -14.82 -3.21
N SER A 79 -14.50 -15.97 -3.50
CA SER A 79 -14.55 -17.15 -2.61
C SER A 79 -13.42 -17.17 -1.58
N ALA A 80 -12.48 -16.23 -1.63
CA ALA A 80 -11.40 -16.18 -0.65
C ALA A 80 -11.94 -15.83 0.73
N LYS A 81 -11.43 -16.51 1.76
CA LYS A 81 -11.88 -16.31 3.15
C LYS A 81 -11.49 -14.93 3.67
N HIS A 82 -10.33 -14.44 3.27
CA HIS A 82 -9.80 -13.16 3.71
C HIS A 82 -9.16 -12.45 2.52
N HIS A 83 -9.05 -11.12 2.62
CA HIS A 83 -8.48 -10.29 1.56
C HIS A 83 -7.38 -9.37 2.09
N SER A 84 -6.78 -9.71 3.25
CA SER A 84 -5.63 -8.97 3.74
C SER A 84 -4.44 -9.17 2.79
N LEU A 85 -3.53 -8.22 2.78
CA LEU A 85 -2.35 -8.26 1.92
C LEU A 85 -1.57 -9.56 2.13
N GLN A 86 -1.31 -9.91 3.39
CA GLN A 86 -0.51 -11.08 3.74
C GLN A 86 -1.23 -12.40 3.43
N TYR A 87 -2.55 -12.45 3.67
CA TYR A 87 -3.32 -13.64 3.34
C TYR A 87 -3.31 -13.91 1.83
N LEU A 88 -3.54 -12.87 1.03
CA LEU A 88 -3.53 -13.00 -0.42
C LEU A 88 -2.15 -13.39 -0.94
N ALA A 89 -1.09 -12.78 -0.43
CA ALA A 89 0.27 -13.12 -0.81
C ALA A 89 0.56 -14.59 -0.54
N ASN A 90 0.21 -15.08 0.65
CA ASN A 90 0.42 -16.48 1.02
C ASN A 90 -0.39 -17.42 0.12
N ALA A 91 -1.67 -17.12 -0.11
CA ALA A 91 -2.54 -17.93 -0.95
C ALA A 91 -2.08 -17.99 -2.41
N MET A 92 -1.45 -16.92 -2.90
CA MET A 92 -0.95 -16.82 -4.27
C MET A 92 0.48 -17.34 -4.44
N GLY A 93 1.12 -17.77 -3.34
CA GLY A 93 2.53 -18.19 -3.38
C GLY A 93 3.50 -17.04 -3.61
N ILE A 94 3.10 -15.81 -3.29
CA ILE A 94 3.95 -14.63 -3.40
C ILE A 94 4.78 -14.51 -2.14
N ASP A 95 6.10 -14.39 -2.32
CA ASP A 95 7.02 -14.17 -1.20
C ASP A 95 6.81 -12.74 -0.68
N ALA A 96 6.45 -12.65 0.60
CA ALA A 96 6.19 -11.39 1.28
C ALA A 96 7.22 -11.19 2.40
N GLU A 97 8.50 -11.17 2.04
CA GLU A 97 9.58 -10.90 2.99
C GLU A 97 9.38 -9.53 3.66
N ASN A 98 9.78 -9.43 4.92
CA ASN A 98 9.70 -8.20 5.70
C ASN A 98 8.28 -7.59 5.70
N ALA A 99 7.26 -8.45 5.90
CA ALA A 99 5.89 -8.01 6.04
C ALA A 99 5.79 -6.83 7.03
N HIS A 100 4.87 -5.89 6.75
CA HIS A 100 4.65 -4.66 7.51
C HIS A 100 5.77 -3.61 7.39
N ARG A 101 6.72 -3.82 6.47
CA ARG A 101 7.64 -2.78 6.00
C ARG A 101 7.02 -2.13 4.77
N ALA A 102 6.96 -0.80 4.73
CA ALA A 102 6.22 -0.07 3.70
C ALA A 102 6.67 -0.40 2.28
N SER A 103 7.99 -0.39 2.01
CA SER A 103 8.48 -0.69 0.66
C SER A 103 8.24 -2.15 0.26
N ASP A 104 8.37 -3.07 1.21
CA ASP A 104 8.12 -4.49 0.94
C ASP A 104 6.65 -4.78 0.75
N ASP A 105 5.78 -4.16 1.55
CA ASP A 105 4.33 -4.26 1.39
C ASP A 105 3.88 -3.65 0.05
N ALA A 106 4.49 -2.56 -0.38
CA ALA A 106 4.21 -1.97 -1.68
C ALA A 106 4.58 -2.91 -2.83
N LYS A 107 5.71 -3.60 -2.74
CA LYS A 107 6.12 -4.62 -3.72
C LYS A 107 5.13 -5.79 -3.74
N THR A 108 4.70 -6.24 -2.59
CA THR A 108 3.69 -7.30 -2.46
C THR A 108 2.37 -6.87 -3.07
N CYS A 109 1.93 -5.65 -2.78
CA CYS A 109 0.71 -5.06 -3.36
C CYS A 109 0.78 -5.02 -4.88
N ARG A 110 1.90 -4.63 -5.46
CA ARG A 110 2.12 -4.62 -6.91
C ARG A 110 1.95 -6.02 -7.50
N LYS A 111 2.54 -7.03 -6.87
CA LYS A 111 2.43 -8.42 -7.33
C LYS A 111 1.00 -8.92 -7.28
N ILE A 112 0.26 -8.58 -6.22
CA ILE A 112 -1.16 -8.93 -6.09
C ILE A 112 -1.98 -8.24 -7.16
N PHE A 113 -1.74 -6.96 -7.41
CA PHE A 113 -2.42 -6.20 -8.46
C PHE A 113 -2.25 -6.87 -9.83
N LEU A 114 -1.02 -7.22 -10.18
CA LEU A 114 -0.72 -7.86 -11.46
C LEU A 114 -1.37 -9.24 -11.56
N ARG A 115 -1.42 -10.00 -10.46
CA ARG A 115 -2.07 -11.30 -10.44
C ARG A 115 -3.59 -11.16 -10.61
N CYS A 116 -4.20 -10.18 -9.96
CA CYS A 116 -5.63 -9.91 -10.12
C CYS A 116 -5.98 -9.57 -11.57
N LEU A 117 -5.18 -8.75 -12.22
CA LEU A 117 -5.39 -8.40 -13.63
C LEU A 117 -5.29 -9.63 -14.53
N LYS A 118 -4.29 -10.45 -14.31
CA LYS A 118 -4.08 -11.67 -15.09
C LYS A 118 -5.26 -12.63 -14.96
N ASP A 119 -5.70 -12.87 -13.73
CA ASP A 119 -6.76 -13.84 -13.45
C ASP A 119 -8.13 -13.34 -13.95
N THR A 120 -8.41 -12.05 -13.82
CA THR A 120 -9.65 -11.46 -14.32
C THR A 120 -9.68 -11.39 -15.86
N GLU A 121 -8.54 -11.13 -16.49
CA GLU A 121 -8.43 -11.19 -17.96
C GLU A 121 -8.77 -12.59 -18.47
N SER A 122 -8.26 -13.63 -17.82
CA SER A 122 -8.55 -15.02 -18.17
C SER A 122 -10.05 -15.35 -18.07
N VAL A 123 -10.72 -14.81 -17.04
CA VAL A 123 -12.17 -15.00 -16.86
C VAL A 123 -12.97 -14.30 -17.96
N GLN A 124 -12.58 -13.11 -18.35
CA GLN A 124 -13.28 -12.34 -19.40
C GLN A 124 -13.15 -12.96 -20.79
N LYS A 125 -12.07 -13.70 -21.05
CA LYS A 125 -11.86 -14.38 -22.33
C LYS A 125 -12.70 -15.66 -22.49
N LYS A 126 -13.32 -16.12 -21.42
CA LYS A 126 -14.22 -17.26 -21.46
C LYS A 126 -15.66 -16.84 -21.70
#